data_10b859601c7feb700e280a8582050432
#
_entry.id   10b859601c7feb700e280a8582050432
#
_cell.length_a   1.000
_cell.length_b   1.000
_cell.length_c   1.000
_cell.angle_alpha   90.00
_cell.angle_beta   90.00
_cell.angle_gamma   90.00
#
_symmetry.space_group_name_H-M   'P 1'
#
loop_
_entity.id
_entity.type
_entity.pdbx_description
1 polymer ?
#
loop_
_entity_poly.entity_id
_entity_poly.type
_entity_poly.pdbx_seq_one_letter_code
_entity_poly.pdbx_strand_id
1 'polypeptide(L)'
;VDNVPSYNNCEILVLGCGNILFGDDGFGPLVAEALLKNYSLPEHVGVINAGSGVRNILFQLALNEEKPGKIIIIDAVDAGRTPGEIFELSIDEIPENKINDFSMHQLPTSNLLKELKEFCKVDVVIMACQVEKIPEEVTAFVSKRITDAIPEACERINEIIKNSKRNN
;
A
#
# COMPACT_ATOMS: atom_id res chain seq x y z
N VAL A 1 -8.95 -17.07 -18.26
CA VAL A 1 -9.90 -16.62 -17.25
C VAL A 1 -9.13 -16.35 -15.97
N ASP A 2 -9.11 -15.14 -15.60
CA ASP A 2 -8.23 -14.44 -14.71
C ASP A 2 -8.30 -14.97 -13.27
N ASN A 3 -7.17 -15.46 -12.80
CA ASN A 3 -6.94 -15.72 -11.39
C ASN A 3 -6.76 -14.36 -10.69
N VAL A 4 -7.85 -13.63 -10.49
CA VAL A 4 -7.88 -12.55 -9.53
C VAL A 4 -7.73 -13.21 -8.17
N PRO A 5 -6.69 -12.91 -7.39
CA PRO A 5 -6.58 -13.46 -6.05
C PRO A 5 -7.87 -13.15 -5.30
N SER A 6 -8.50 -14.17 -4.76
CA SER A 6 -9.70 -14.01 -3.96
C SER A 6 -9.30 -13.29 -2.68
N TYR A 7 -9.52 -11.97 -2.60
CA TYR A 7 -9.31 -11.21 -1.36
C TYR A 7 -10.30 -11.62 -0.27
N ASN A 8 -11.30 -12.40 -0.63
CA ASN A 8 -12.45 -12.72 0.18
C ASN A 8 -12.15 -13.63 1.37
N ASN A 9 -10.92 -14.16 1.47
CA ASN A 9 -10.54 -15.08 2.55
C ASN A 9 -9.25 -14.64 3.27
N CYS A 10 -8.77 -13.41 3.02
CA CYS A 10 -7.58 -12.91 3.71
C CYS A 10 -7.97 -12.23 5.02
N GLU A 11 -7.28 -12.55 6.11
CA GLU A 11 -7.37 -11.78 7.35
C GLU A 11 -6.58 -10.48 7.25
N ILE A 12 -5.47 -10.50 6.50
CA ILE A 12 -4.60 -9.35 6.23
C ILE A 12 -4.43 -9.21 4.73
N LEU A 13 -4.69 -8.02 4.21
CA LEU A 13 -4.48 -7.68 2.81
C LEU A 13 -3.43 -6.58 2.68
N VAL A 14 -2.37 -6.85 1.93
CA VAL A 14 -1.29 -5.90 1.61
C VAL A 14 -1.46 -5.42 0.18
N LEU A 15 -1.53 -4.11 -0.01
CA LEU A 15 -1.73 -3.46 -1.31
C LEU A 15 -0.54 -2.57 -1.65
N GLY A 16 0.25 -2.93 -2.65
CA GLY A 16 1.31 -2.09 -3.21
C GLY A 16 0.72 -1.10 -4.22
N CYS A 17 0.72 0.18 -3.87
CA CYS A 17 0.10 1.26 -4.64
C CYS A 17 1.17 2.12 -5.33
N GLY A 18 0.81 2.72 -6.44
CA GLY A 18 1.67 3.62 -7.20
C GLY A 18 1.81 3.22 -8.67
N ASN A 19 2.65 3.91 -9.42
CA ASN A 19 2.82 3.69 -10.85
C ASN A 19 4.29 3.51 -11.23
N ILE A 20 4.66 2.31 -11.64
CA ILE A 20 6.03 1.95 -12.05
C ILE A 20 6.56 2.76 -13.26
N LEU A 21 5.69 3.48 -13.97
CA LEU A 21 6.08 4.34 -15.07
C LEU A 21 6.54 5.73 -14.62
N PHE A 22 6.46 6.04 -13.33
CA PHE A 22 6.84 7.34 -12.77
C PHE A 22 7.90 7.21 -11.66
N GLY A 23 8.98 6.47 -11.93
CA GLY A 23 10.15 6.39 -11.07
C GLY A 23 9.83 5.96 -9.64
N ASP A 24 10.06 6.84 -8.66
CA ASP A 24 9.89 6.55 -7.23
C ASP A 24 8.44 6.22 -6.83
N ASP A 25 7.45 6.64 -7.63
CA ASP A 25 6.04 6.26 -7.45
C ASP A 25 5.81 4.74 -7.61
N GLY A 26 6.76 4.04 -8.21
CA GLY A 26 6.77 2.58 -8.31
C GLY A 26 7.12 1.83 -7.01
N PHE A 27 7.39 2.52 -5.90
CA PHE A 27 7.83 1.89 -4.64
C PHE A 27 6.85 0.83 -4.13
N GLY A 28 5.56 1.15 -4.01
CA GLY A 28 4.56 0.22 -3.49
C GLY A 28 4.46 -1.08 -4.32
N PRO A 29 4.30 -1.01 -5.65
CA PRO A 29 4.39 -2.16 -6.54
C PRO A 29 5.65 -3.01 -6.36
N LEU A 30 6.81 -2.38 -6.26
CA LEU A 30 8.09 -3.08 -6.08
C LEU A 30 8.19 -3.79 -4.73
N VAL A 31 7.69 -3.20 -3.65
CA VAL A 31 7.61 -3.86 -2.34
C VAL A 31 6.68 -5.05 -2.38
N ALA A 32 5.49 -4.93 -3.01
CA ALA A 32 4.56 -6.04 -3.16
C ALA A 32 5.19 -7.21 -3.92
N GLU A 33 5.89 -6.94 -5.00
CA GLU A 33 6.62 -7.97 -5.77
C GLU A 33 7.76 -8.60 -4.95
N ALA A 34 8.51 -7.81 -4.18
CA ALA A 34 9.56 -8.31 -3.32
C ALA A 34 9.02 -9.22 -2.20
N LEU A 35 7.88 -8.86 -1.60
CA LEU A 35 7.19 -9.70 -0.62
C LEU A 35 6.78 -11.05 -1.20
N LEU A 36 6.12 -11.03 -2.36
CA LEU A 36 5.69 -12.26 -3.05
C LEU A 36 6.84 -13.17 -3.46
N LYS A 37 7.97 -12.59 -3.84
CA LYS A 37 9.13 -13.33 -4.35
C LYS A 37 10.04 -13.87 -3.25
N ASN A 38 10.25 -13.09 -2.18
CA ASN A 38 11.34 -13.35 -1.25
C ASN A 38 10.87 -13.78 0.15
N TYR A 39 9.56 -13.73 0.43
CA TYR A 39 9.01 -14.04 1.75
C TYR A 39 8.00 -15.18 1.68
N SER A 40 8.08 -16.09 2.65
CA SER A 40 7.04 -17.11 2.84
C SER A 40 5.90 -16.50 3.68
N LEU A 41 4.84 -16.11 3.01
CA LEU A 41 3.68 -15.48 3.64
C LEU A 41 2.68 -16.55 4.13
N PRO A 42 2.02 -16.32 5.28
CA PRO A 42 0.95 -17.20 5.75
C PRO A 42 -0.26 -17.20 4.79
N GLU A 43 -1.01 -18.30 4.75
CA GLU A 43 -2.18 -18.45 3.86
C GLU A 43 -3.27 -17.39 4.06
N HIS A 44 -3.41 -16.86 5.29
CA HIS A 44 -4.38 -15.82 5.61
C HIS A 44 -3.93 -14.41 5.20
N VAL A 45 -2.76 -14.25 4.59
CA VAL A 45 -2.20 -12.98 4.10
C VAL A 45 -2.25 -12.94 2.58
N GLY A 46 -2.98 -11.98 2.04
CA GLY A 46 -2.95 -11.65 0.62
C GLY A 46 -2.02 -10.47 0.34
N VAL A 47 -1.23 -10.56 -0.73
CA VAL A 47 -0.42 -9.44 -1.22
C VAL A 47 -0.76 -9.19 -2.68
N ILE A 48 -1.05 -7.95 -3.02
CA ILE A 48 -1.43 -7.54 -4.36
C ILE A 48 -0.59 -6.35 -4.80
N ASN A 49 0.00 -6.46 -5.98
CA ASN A 49 0.47 -5.30 -6.70
C ASN A 49 -0.75 -4.57 -7.29
N ALA A 50 -1.28 -3.61 -6.53
CA ALA A 50 -2.48 -2.86 -6.91
C ALA A 50 -2.17 -1.79 -7.97
N GLY A 51 -0.92 -1.35 -8.04
CA GLY A 51 -0.52 -0.29 -8.95
C GLY A 51 -1.40 0.95 -8.78
N SER A 52 -1.86 1.51 -9.89
CA SER A 52 -2.81 2.63 -9.93
C SER A 52 -4.28 2.19 -9.76
N GLY A 53 -4.54 0.90 -9.67
CA GLY A 53 -5.89 0.32 -9.57
C GLY A 53 -6.44 0.15 -8.15
N VAL A 54 -5.74 0.61 -7.12
CA VAL A 54 -6.10 0.43 -5.71
C VAL A 54 -7.52 0.85 -5.38
N ARG A 55 -8.02 1.92 -5.99
CA ARG A 55 -9.37 2.43 -5.77
C ARG A 55 -10.44 1.39 -6.10
N ASN A 56 -10.29 0.68 -7.21
CA ASN A 56 -11.25 -0.36 -7.61
C ASN A 56 -11.27 -1.51 -6.61
N ILE A 57 -10.10 -1.89 -6.09
CA ILE A 57 -9.97 -2.93 -5.07
C ILE A 57 -10.67 -2.50 -3.78
N LEU A 58 -10.38 -1.28 -3.29
CA LEU A 58 -10.98 -0.75 -2.07
C LEU A 58 -12.50 -0.58 -2.20
N PHE A 59 -12.99 -0.16 -3.37
CA PHE A 59 -14.41 -0.04 -3.64
C PHE A 59 -15.10 -1.41 -3.60
N GLN A 60 -14.51 -2.43 -4.22
CA GLN A 60 -15.03 -3.80 -4.14
C GLN A 60 -15.03 -4.33 -2.70
N LEU A 61 -13.96 -4.08 -1.94
CA LEU A 61 -13.88 -4.46 -0.52
C LEU A 61 -14.96 -3.79 0.32
N ALA A 62 -15.27 -2.51 0.07
CA ALA A 62 -16.31 -1.80 0.79
C ALA A 62 -17.70 -2.41 0.54
N LEU A 63 -17.96 -2.93 -0.66
CA LEU A 63 -19.21 -3.56 -1.04
C LEU A 63 -19.35 -5.02 -0.60
N ASN A 64 -18.25 -5.72 -0.37
CA ASN A 64 -18.28 -7.13 0.01
C ASN A 64 -18.74 -7.31 1.47
N GLU A 65 -19.47 -8.38 1.76
CA GLU A 65 -19.85 -8.74 3.12
C GLU A 65 -18.64 -9.20 3.94
N GLU A 66 -17.80 -10.04 3.34
CA GLU A 66 -16.55 -10.51 3.94
C GLU A 66 -15.41 -9.53 3.60
N LYS A 67 -14.72 -9.08 4.64
CA LYS A 67 -13.61 -8.12 4.55
C LYS A 67 -12.40 -8.62 5.32
N PRO A 68 -11.18 -8.25 4.90
CA PRO A 68 -10.01 -8.48 5.73
C PRO A 68 -10.15 -7.69 7.05
N GLY A 69 -9.63 -8.25 8.13
CA GLY A 69 -9.54 -7.54 9.41
C GLY A 69 -8.53 -6.39 9.39
N LYS A 70 -7.51 -6.50 8.53
CA LYS A 70 -6.46 -5.49 8.37
C LYS A 70 -6.11 -5.28 6.90
N ILE A 71 -5.92 -4.01 6.51
CA ILE A 71 -5.36 -3.60 5.22
C ILE A 71 -4.08 -2.83 5.46
N ILE A 72 -3.00 -3.20 4.76
CA ILE A 72 -1.73 -2.50 4.74
C ILE A 72 -1.56 -1.90 3.34
N ILE A 73 -1.60 -0.58 3.26
CA ILE A 73 -1.31 0.18 2.04
C ILE A 73 0.19 0.49 2.01
N ILE A 74 0.83 0.26 0.88
CA ILE A 74 2.23 0.63 0.65
C ILE A 74 2.25 1.62 -0.49
N ASP A 75 2.81 2.80 -0.25
CA ASP A 75 2.84 3.86 -1.25
C ASP A 75 4.07 4.77 -1.09
N ALA A 76 4.41 5.45 -2.16
CA ALA A 76 5.42 6.51 -2.16
C ALA A 76 4.73 7.87 -1.93
N VAL A 77 5.30 8.68 -1.06
CA VAL A 77 4.72 9.99 -0.73
C VAL A 77 5.78 11.07 -0.63
N ASP A 78 5.39 12.31 -0.90
CA ASP A 78 6.19 13.48 -0.57
C ASP A 78 5.63 14.16 0.69
N ALA A 79 6.24 13.83 1.82
CA ALA A 79 5.89 14.40 3.13
C ALA A 79 6.98 15.36 3.66
N GLY A 80 7.94 15.72 2.83
CA GLY A 80 9.06 16.59 3.21
C GLY A 80 10.05 15.94 4.17
N ARG A 81 10.14 14.59 4.17
CA ARG A 81 11.07 13.80 4.98
C ARG A 81 12.35 13.50 4.21
N THR A 82 13.25 12.72 4.82
CA THR A 82 14.46 12.26 4.14
C THR A 82 14.11 11.21 3.09
N PRO A 83 14.54 11.35 1.82
CA PRO A 83 14.29 10.36 0.78
C PRO A 83 14.72 8.94 1.17
N GLY A 84 13.83 7.96 0.98
CA GLY A 84 14.02 6.57 1.39
C GLY A 84 13.59 6.27 2.83
N GLU A 85 13.18 7.27 3.61
CA GLU A 85 12.63 7.06 4.95
C GLU A 85 11.29 6.33 4.88
N ILE A 86 11.18 5.23 5.63
CA ILE A 86 9.94 4.47 5.78
C ILE A 86 9.24 4.91 7.06
N PHE A 87 7.96 5.22 6.95
CA PHE A 87 7.14 5.66 8.08
C PHE A 87 5.66 5.24 7.92
N GLU A 88 4.95 5.18 9.04
CA GLU A 88 3.51 4.97 9.03
C GLU A 88 2.79 6.31 8.99
N LEU A 89 1.72 6.37 8.19
CA LEU A 89 0.77 7.47 8.15
C LEU A 89 -0.57 7.03 8.72
N SER A 90 -1.14 7.86 9.61
CA SER A 90 -2.55 7.75 9.93
C SER A 90 -3.39 8.31 8.78
N ILE A 91 -4.56 7.70 8.55
CA ILE A 91 -5.51 8.22 7.55
C ILE A 91 -5.89 9.67 7.87
N ASP A 92 -5.96 10.02 9.14
CA ASP A 92 -6.33 11.35 9.61
C ASP A 92 -5.21 12.39 9.45
N GLU A 93 -3.96 11.92 9.25
CA GLU A 93 -2.77 12.76 9.01
C GLU A 93 -2.51 13.03 7.54
N ILE A 94 -3.29 12.42 6.63
CA ILE A 94 -3.17 12.71 5.21
C ILE A 94 -3.68 14.14 4.98
N PRO A 95 -2.82 15.09 4.57
CA PRO A 95 -3.23 16.46 4.30
C PRO A 95 -4.27 16.49 3.19
N GLU A 96 -5.32 17.32 3.34
CA GLU A 96 -6.38 17.45 2.32
C GLU A 96 -5.84 17.88 0.94
N ASN A 97 -4.77 18.67 0.91
CA ASN A 97 -4.08 19.06 -0.32
C ASN A 97 -3.20 17.96 -0.94
N LYS A 98 -2.86 16.92 -0.15
CA LYS A 98 -2.12 15.72 -0.61
C LYS A 98 -3.01 14.53 -0.92
N ILE A 99 -4.31 14.65 -0.72
CA ILE A 99 -5.31 13.68 -1.18
C ILE A 99 -5.16 13.41 -2.69
N ASN A 100 -4.65 14.38 -3.44
CA ASN A 100 -4.33 14.25 -4.86
C ASN A 100 -3.02 13.50 -5.15
N ASP A 101 -2.11 13.37 -4.17
CA ASP A 101 -0.79 12.76 -4.37
C ASP A 101 -0.80 11.23 -4.21
N PHE A 102 -1.82 10.66 -3.54
CA PHE A 102 -2.02 9.21 -3.49
C PHE A 102 -2.47 8.60 -4.82
N SER A 103 -2.83 9.43 -5.75
CA SER A 103 -2.92 9.08 -7.16
C SER A 103 -2.91 10.35 -7.98
N MET A 104 -1.92 10.53 -8.82
CA MET A 104 -1.85 11.66 -9.76
C MET A 104 -3.08 11.75 -10.68
N HIS A 105 -4.03 10.81 -10.60
CA HIS A 105 -5.13 10.71 -11.55
C HIS A 105 -6.50 10.34 -10.96
N GLN A 106 -6.68 10.15 -9.65
CA GLN A 106 -8.00 9.69 -9.16
C GLN A 106 -8.41 10.28 -7.80
N LEU A 107 -9.69 10.56 -7.70
CA LEU A 107 -10.47 10.98 -6.53
C LEU A 107 -10.18 10.16 -5.25
N PRO A 108 -10.40 10.74 -4.08
CA PRO A 108 -9.74 10.41 -2.84
C PRO A 108 -9.95 8.95 -2.41
N THR A 109 -8.92 8.14 -2.61
CA THR A 109 -8.75 6.83 -1.99
C THR A 109 -8.87 6.92 -0.46
N SER A 110 -8.47 8.06 0.12
CA SER A 110 -8.62 8.38 1.54
C SER A 110 -10.06 8.27 2.05
N ASN A 111 -11.06 8.64 1.27
CA ASN A 111 -12.46 8.51 1.69
C ASN A 111 -12.89 7.06 1.77
N LEU A 112 -12.47 6.21 0.83
CA LEU A 112 -12.73 4.76 0.88
C LEU A 112 -12.01 4.10 2.05
N LEU A 113 -10.79 4.52 2.35
CA LEU A 113 -10.04 4.03 3.51
C LEU A 113 -10.69 4.44 4.83
N LYS A 114 -11.19 5.68 4.93
CA LYS A 114 -11.96 6.15 6.09
C LYS A 114 -13.26 5.35 6.24
N GLU A 115 -13.97 5.10 5.16
CA GLU A 115 -15.18 4.28 5.17
C GLU A 115 -14.90 2.85 5.64
N LEU A 116 -13.87 2.21 5.13
CA LEU A 116 -13.45 0.88 5.57
C LEU A 116 -13.08 0.86 7.06
N LYS A 117 -12.34 1.86 7.55
CA LYS A 117 -11.94 1.97 8.95
C LYS A 117 -13.13 2.23 9.88
N GLU A 118 -13.95 3.23 9.58
CA GLU A 118 -14.99 3.73 10.47
C GLU A 118 -16.26 2.87 10.46
N PHE A 119 -16.73 2.53 9.27
CA PHE A 119 -17.99 1.79 9.09
C PHE A 119 -17.79 0.28 9.02
N CYS A 120 -16.74 -0.17 8.33
CA CYS A 120 -16.48 -1.59 8.17
C CYS A 120 -15.60 -2.18 9.27
N LYS A 121 -15.02 -1.35 10.15
CA LYS A 121 -14.14 -1.76 11.26
C LYS A 121 -12.87 -2.49 10.80
N VAL A 122 -12.40 -2.20 9.61
CA VAL A 122 -11.14 -2.70 9.09
C VAL A 122 -9.99 -1.87 9.68
N ASP A 123 -8.98 -2.52 10.23
CA ASP A 123 -7.76 -1.85 10.66
C ASP A 123 -6.91 -1.48 9.44
N VAL A 124 -6.63 -0.19 9.26
CA VAL A 124 -5.90 0.33 8.09
C VAL A 124 -4.58 0.92 8.52
N VAL A 125 -3.49 0.38 7.99
CA VAL A 125 -2.12 0.87 8.15
C VAL A 125 -1.63 1.37 6.80
N ILE A 126 -1.03 2.56 6.76
CA ILE A 126 -0.39 3.11 5.57
C ILE A 126 1.12 3.15 5.83
N MET A 127 1.85 2.30 5.11
CA MET A 127 3.30 2.27 5.09
C MET A 127 3.79 3.14 3.93
N ALA A 128 4.36 4.27 4.25
CA ALA A 128 4.83 5.26 3.29
C ALA A 128 6.35 5.25 3.16
N CYS A 129 6.84 5.52 1.96
CA CYS A 129 8.23 5.84 1.68
C CYS A 129 8.35 7.27 1.17
N GLN A 130 9.23 8.07 1.78
CA GLN A 130 9.53 9.41 1.28
C GLN A 130 10.24 9.31 -0.07
N VAL A 131 9.65 9.89 -1.09
CA VAL A 131 10.26 9.97 -2.43
C VAL A 131 11.48 10.89 -2.45
N GLU A 132 12.39 10.64 -3.38
CA GLU A 132 13.42 11.60 -3.75
C GLU A 132 12.88 12.55 -4.81
N LYS A 133 12.21 11.99 -5.83
CA LYS A 133 11.56 12.74 -6.89
C LYS A 133 10.50 11.89 -7.60
N ILE A 134 9.33 12.48 -7.82
CA ILE A 134 8.35 11.93 -8.76
C ILE A 134 8.53 12.69 -10.08
N PRO A 135 8.96 12.00 -11.16
CA PRO A 135 9.18 12.66 -12.45
C PRO A 135 7.84 13.03 -13.10
N GLU A 136 7.83 14.11 -13.85
CA GLU A 136 6.67 14.52 -14.66
C GLU A 136 6.54 13.70 -15.95
N GLU A 137 7.67 13.13 -16.41
CA GLU A 137 7.71 12.30 -17.61
C GLU A 137 7.82 10.82 -17.27
N VAL A 138 7.32 9.98 -18.15
CA VAL A 138 7.40 8.52 -18.02
C VAL A 138 8.86 8.07 -17.92
N THR A 139 9.19 7.40 -16.84
CA THR A 139 10.49 6.76 -16.62
C THR A 139 10.36 5.60 -15.64
N ALA A 140 10.99 4.49 -15.98
CA ALA A 140 11.07 3.32 -15.09
C ALA A 140 12.24 3.43 -14.07
N PHE A 141 13.00 4.53 -14.09
CA PHE A 141 14.14 4.71 -13.22
C PHE A 141 13.68 5.08 -11.80
N VAL A 142 13.92 4.19 -10.84
CA VAL A 142 13.68 4.39 -9.40
C VAL A 142 14.97 4.87 -8.75
N SER A 143 14.91 5.88 -7.91
CA SER A 143 16.07 6.41 -7.18
C SER A 143 16.69 5.33 -6.29
N LYS A 144 18.02 5.35 -6.19
CA LYS A 144 18.74 4.33 -5.40
C LYS A 144 18.27 4.27 -3.95
N ARG A 145 18.02 5.41 -3.31
CA ARG A 145 17.54 5.47 -1.91
C ARG A 145 16.20 4.77 -1.73
N ILE A 146 15.33 4.87 -2.72
CA ILE A 146 14.01 4.23 -2.72
C ILE A 146 14.16 2.72 -2.93
N THR A 147 15.01 2.30 -3.86
CA THR A 147 15.33 0.88 -4.08
C THR A 147 15.95 0.26 -2.83
N ASP A 148 16.88 0.95 -2.18
CA ASP A 148 17.55 0.49 -0.96
C ASP A 148 16.58 0.40 0.25
N ALA A 149 15.47 1.12 0.23
CA ALA A 149 14.44 1.09 1.28
C ALA A 149 13.45 -0.11 1.16
N ILE A 150 13.40 -0.79 0.02
CA ILE A 150 12.47 -1.92 -0.20
C ILE A 150 12.64 -3.03 0.84
N PRO A 151 13.85 -3.52 1.16
CA PRO A 151 14.03 -4.56 2.18
C PRO A 151 13.50 -4.15 3.55
N GLU A 152 13.76 -2.92 3.99
CA GLU A 152 13.26 -2.40 5.27
C GLU A 152 11.73 -2.38 5.31
N ALA A 153 11.09 -1.94 4.22
CA ALA A 153 9.63 -1.96 4.13
C ALA A 153 9.07 -3.38 4.23
N CYS A 154 9.68 -4.34 3.52
CA CYS A 154 9.29 -5.74 3.60
C CYS A 154 9.41 -6.30 5.02
N GLU A 155 10.50 -5.99 5.73
CA GLU A 155 10.70 -6.43 7.12
C GLU A 155 9.64 -5.85 8.05
N ARG A 156 9.39 -4.54 7.98
CA ARG A 156 8.35 -3.88 8.80
C ARG A 156 6.96 -4.46 8.55
N ILE A 157 6.60 -4.72 7.29
CA ILE A 157 5.32 -5.35 6.93
C ILE A 157 5.24 -6.76 7.52
N ASN A 158 6.30 -7.54 7.41
CA ASN A 158 6.37 -8.89 7.97
C ASN A 158 6.23 -8.89 9.50
N GLU A 159 6.78 -7.89 10.19
CA GLU A 159 6.57 -7.69 11.63
C GLU A 159 5.11 -7.36 11.98
N ILE A 160 4.46 -6.48 11.21
CA ILE A 160 3.03 -6.17 11.40
C ILE A 160 2.18 -7.44 11.23
N ILE A 161 2.46 -8.25 10.22
CA ILE A 161 1.77 -9.52 9.96
C ILE A 161 1.95 -10.48 11.15
N LYS A 162 3.17 -10.64 11.66
CA LYS A 162 3.48 -11.52 12.79
C LYS A 162 2.80 -11.06 14.09
N ASN A 163 2.77 -9.75 14.34
CA ASN A 163 2.19 -9.19 15.56
C ASN A 163 0.66 -9.23 15.54
N SER A 164 0.03 -9.21 14.38
CA SER A 164 -1.42 -9.33 14.22
C SER A 164 -1.95 -10.72 14.67
N LYS A 165 -1.13 -11.77 14.60
CA LYS A 165 -1.46 -13.12 15.11
C LYS A 165 -1.47 -13.25 16.63
N ARG A 166 -0.79 -12.37 17.36
CA ARG A 166 -0.63 -12.49 18.83
C ARG A 166 -1.80 -11.90 19.62
N ASN A 167 -2.71 -11.20 18.94
CA ASN A 167 -3.82 -10.48 19.57
C ASN A 167 -5.19 -11.16 19.37
N ASN A 168 -5.22 -12.40 18.86
CA ASN A 168 -6.43 -13.23 18.73
C ASN A 168 -6.41 -14.43 19.69
#